data_9e8e261b571f91a8ea8c231dcf439617
#
_entry.id   9e8e261b571f91a8ea8c231dcf439617
#
_cell.length_a   1.000
_cell.length_b   1.000
_cell.length_c   1.000
_cell.angle_alpha   90.00
_cell.angle_beta   90.00
_cell.angle_gamma   90.00
#
_symmetry.space_group_name_H-M   'P 1'
#
loop_
_entity.id
_entity.type
_entity.pdbx_description
1 polymer ?
#
loop_
_entity_poly.entity_id
_entity_poly.type
_entity_poly.pdbx_seq_one_letter_code
_entity_poly.pdbx_strand_id
1 'polypeptide(L)'
;MNTHPTDSHFEFVSPLALQLARFLALKHAMGYRYREEGRALRDRDGFLNSRLSADSPVITAAIVHDYVARRGTESETTREHRLSLIREVCRFLRLDDARVIVPDRRSLRIVRSKFVPRVLSRDEGRRFLQACSELSPGQTSPIRTIVLGTALRVLYLVGLRAGELLRLTQADVDLDAGTLHIRHTKFDKSRVLPLAPDLITRLRHCRTRTIEHFGTCVPQTPFFVSPRGRQYSIVALRSAFHQVLRSAGIERTSHSRIRLHDLRHSFATLRLLLWCEQDADLGAKLPLLATYLGHVGLASSQRYLQLTPDLMGEITRRHQARFGYLIQEGGRG
;
A
#
# COMPACT_ATOMS: atom_id res chain seq x y z
N MET A 1 -8.48 -2.49 30.06
CA MET A 1 -7.16 -1.83 30.00
C MET A 1 -6.23 -2.74 29.23
N ASN A 2 -6.13 -2.55 27.90
CA ASN A 2 -5.23 -3.33 27.03
C ASN A 2 -3.97 -2.52 26.78
N THR A 3 -2.93 -2.81 27.54
CA THR A 3 -1.58 -2.34 27.26
C THR A 3 -1.08 -3.03 25.99
N HIS A 4 -1.03 -2.30 24.88
CA HIS A 4 -0.32 -2.74 23.68
C HIS A 4 1.20 -2.78 23.98
N PRO A 5 1.88 -3.91 23.79
CA PRO A 5 3.33 -3.97 23.93
C PRO A 5 3.96 -3.44 22.64
N THR A 6 4.29 -2.17 22.57
CA THR A 6 5.21 -1.62 21.56
C THR A 6 5.50 -0.14 21.83
N ASP A 7 6.06 0.19 22.94
CA ASP A 7 6.92 1.37 23.01
C ASP A 7 8.35 0.91 22.70
N SER A 8 8.69 0.88 21.42
CA SER A 8 10.09 0.97 21.03
C SER A 8 10.52 2.39 21.40
N HIS A 9 11.13 2.57 22.56
CA HIS A 9 11.79 3.81 22.94
C HIS A 9 12.85 4.09 21.86
N PHE A 10 12.60 5.07 21.02
CA PHE A 10 13.58 5.58 20.08
C PHE A 10 14.55 6.43 20.90
N GLU A 11 15.70 5.88 21.22
CA GLU A 11 16.78 6.64 21.82
C GLU A 11 17.43 7.54 20.77
N PHE A 12 17.37 8.83 21.00
CA PHE A 12 18.06 9.86 20.22
C PHE A 12 19.29 10.34 20.99
N VAL A 13 20.34 10.71 20.26
CA VAL A 13 21.63 11.12 20.82
C VAL A 13 22.00 12.56 20.49
N SER A 14 21.30 13.18 19.54
CA SER A 14 21.56 14.57 19.16
C SER A 14 21.12 15.57 20.24
N PRO A 15 21.61 16.82 20.22
CA PRO A 15 21.12 17.89 21.08
C PRO A 15 19.61 18.16 21.00
N LEU A 16 18.92 17.61 19.98
CA LEU A 16 17.46 17.67 19.81
C LEU A 16 16.74 16.39 20.31
N ALA A 17 17.42 15.50 21.03
CA ALA A 17 16.88 14.22 21.47
C ALA A 17 15.52 14.35 22.18
N LEU A 18 15.42 15.26 23.15
CA LEU A 18 14.17 15.52 23.89
C LEU A 18 13.06 16.03 22.97
N GLN A 19 13.36 16.95 22.07
CA GLN A 19 12.40 17.54 21.14
C GLN A 19 11.90 16.50 20.11
N LEU A 20 12.79 15.65 19.60
CA LEU A 20 12.43 14.56 18.68
C LEU A 20 11.52 13.53 19.38
N ALA A 21 11.82 13.17 20.64
CA ALA A 21 10.97 12.30 21.44
C ALA A 21 9.58 12.93 21.67
N ARG A 22 9.51 14.22 22.03
CA ARG A 22 8.24 14.97 22.19
C ARG A 22 7.46 15.05 20.88
N PHE A 23 8.14 15.27 19.74
CA PHE A 23 7.52 15.26 18.43
C PHE A 23 6.87 13.91 18.13
N LEU A 24 7.56 12.79 18.36
CA LEU A 24 6.99 11.44 18.15
C LEU A 24 5.82 11.17 19.10
N ALA A 25 5.95 11.55 20.38
CA ALA A 25 4.87 11.41 21.35
C ALA A 25 3.60 12.18 20.91
N LEU A 26 3.76 13.42 20.42
CA LEU A 26 2.66 14.20 19.86
C LEU A 26 2.00 13.50 18.66
N LYS A 27 2.80 12.96 17.73
CA LYS A 27 2.27 12.24 16.57
C LYS A 27 1.49 10.99 17.00
N HIS A 28 1.98 10.25 18.00
CA HIS A 28 1.29 9.10 18.56
C HIS A 28 -0.03 9.51 19.24
N ALA A 29 -0.01 10.57 20.06
CA ALA A 29 -1.22 11.11 20.68
C ALA A 29 -2.29 11.56 19.67
N MET A 30 -1.86 12.04 18.48
CA MET A 30 -2.74 12.36 17.36
C MET A 30 -3.24 11.10 16.57
N GLY A 31 -2.94 9.88 17.03
CA GLY A 31 -3.35 8.63 16.41
C GLY A 31 -2.46 8.16 15.24
N TYR A 32 -1.34 8.81 14.96
CA TYR A 32 -0.40 8.35 13.93
C TYR A 32 0.54 7.27 14.50
N ARG A 33 0.76 6.20 13.76
CA ARG A 33 1.71 5.15 14.19
C ARG A 33 3.17 5.57 14.10
N TYR A 34 3.55 6.39 13.18
CA TYR A 34 4.86 7.03 12.94
C TYR A 34 6.08 6.11 13.14
N ARG A 35 5.95 4.81 12.87
CA ARG A 35 7.02 3.82 13.10
C ARG A 35 8.18 3.95 12.12
N GLU A 36 7.86 4.10 10.83
CA GLU A 36 8.88 4.24 9.78
C GLU A 36 9.54 5.62 9.85
N GLU A 37 8.75 6.64 10.14
CA GLU A 37 9.21 8.01 10.36
C GLU A 37 10.13 8.10 11.60
N GLY A 38 9.76 7.43 12.69
CA GLY A 38 10.59 7.34 13.90
C GLY A 38 11.92 6.63 13.64
N ARG A 39 11.91 5.54 12.87
CA ARG A 39 13.16 4.88 12.43
C ARG A 39 14.00 5.81 11.56
N ALA A 40 13.39 6.48 10.59
CA ALA A 40 14.08 7.39 9.70
C ALA A 40 14.70 8.59 10.46
N LEU A 41 14.05 9.09 11.51
CA LEU A 41 14.61 10.12 12.38
C LEU A 41 15.80 9.58 13.15
N ARG A 42 15.70 8.41 13.79
CA ARG A 42 16.79 7.78 14.53
C ARG A 42 18.00 7.48 13.63
N ASP A 43 17.78 6.92 12.44
CA ASP A 43 18.85 6.61 11.48
C ASP A 43 19.63 7.86 11.03
N ARG A 44 19.05 9.04 11.23
CA ARG A 44 19.64 10.34 10.87
C ARG A 44 20.02 11.19 12.08
N ASP A 45 19.75 10.74 13.28
CA ASP A 45 20.04 11.47 14.50
C ASP A 45 21.53 11.65 14.72
N GLY A 46 22.35 10.64 14.40
CA GLY A 46 23.81 10.75 14.42
C GLY A 46 24.33 11.84 13.46
N PHE A 47 23.69 12.04 12.30
CA PHE A 47 24.00 13.17 11.41
C PHE A 47 23.67 14.50 12.08
N LEU A 48 22.49 14.63 12.70
CA LEU A 48 22.11 15.84 13.43
C LEU A 48 23.08 16.11 14.59
N ASN A 49 23.47 15.07 15.32
CA ASN A 49 24.46 15.16 16.41
C ASN A 49 25.80 15.71 15.94
N SER A 50 26.25 15.33 14.74
CA SER A 50 27.53 15.83 14.16
C SER A 50 27.47 17.25 13.62
N ARG A 51 26.28 17.84 13.48
CA ARG A 51 26.08 19.16 12.82
C ARG A 51 25.48 20.23 13.73
N LEU A 52 24.91 19.84 14.86
CA LEU A 52 24.28 20.75 15.81
C LEU A 52 25.21 21.05 16.98
N SER A 53 25.25 22.33 17.38
CA SER A 53 25.89 22.72 18.61
C SER A 53 25.03 22.32 19.81
N ALA A 54 25.65 21.83 20.88
CA ALA A 54 24.97 21.49 22.12
C ALA A 54 24.33 22.70 22.80
N ASP A 55 24.97 23.86 22.71
CA ASP A 55 24.53 25.10 23.39
C ASP A 55 23.37 25.78 22.63
N SER A 56 23.27 25.58 21.32
CA SER A 56 22.23 26.22 20.50
C SER A 56 21.84 25.32 19.30
N PRO A 57 21.05 24.28 19.52
CA PRO A 57 20.74 23.28 18.51
C PRO A 57 19.68 23.78 17.51
N VAL A 58 20.07 24.63 16.58
CA VAL A 58 19.17 25.19 15.55
C VAL A 58 19.39 24.48 14.21
N ILE A 59 18.31 23.95 13.62
CA ILE A 59 18.33 23.37 12.26
C ILE A 59 18.32 24.51 11.23
N THR A 60 19.47 24.73 10.61
CA THR A 60 19.65 25.75 9.55
C THR A 60 19.27 25.20 8.16
N ALA A 61 19.13 26.09 7.18
CA ALA A 61 18.89 25.69 5.77
C ALA A 61 20.01 24.79 5.22
N ALA A 62 21.28 25.05 5.58
CA ALA A 62 22.42 24.23 5.17
C ALA A 62 22.31 22.81 5.76
N ILE A 63 21.97 22.67 7.03
CA ILE A 63 21.78 21.36 7.67
C ILE A 63 20.64 20.59 6.98
N VAL A 64 19.53 21.26 6.62
CA VAL A 64 18.44 20.60 5.89
C VAL A 64 18.86 20.17 4.49
N HIS A 65 19.60 21.01 3.77
CA HIS A 65 20.14 20.67 2.46
C HIS A 65 20.97 19.38 2.53
N ASP A 66 21.92 19.31 3.47
CA ASP A 66 22.79 18.15 3.67
C ASP A 66 22.01 16.93 4.17
N TYR A 67 21.00 17.14 5.04
CA TYR A 67 20.12 16.07 5.54
C TYR A 67 19.37 15.38 4.39
N VAL A 68 18.93 16.14 3.38
CA VAL A 68 18.16 15.67 2.23
C VAL A 68 19.05 15.33 1.03
N ALA A 69 20.34 15.63 1.07
CA ALA A 69 21.28 15.35 -0.02
C ALA A 69 21.19 13.88 -0.47
N ARG A 70 21.30 13.66 -1.77
CA ARG A 70 21.23 12.33 -2.36
C ARG A 70 22.39 11.47 -1.87
N ARG A 71 22.12 10.21 -1.53
CA ARG A 71 23.13 9.23 -1.11
C ARG A 71 23.11 8.04 -2.05
N GLY A 72 24.20 7.81 -2.72
CA GLY A 72 24.39 6.67 -3.62
C GLY A 72 23.22 6.53 -4.62
N THR A 73 22.60 5.35 -4.64
CA THR A 73 21.51 4.99 -5.56
C THR A 73 20.10 5.31 -5.05
N GLU A 74 19.97 6.17 -4.03
CA GLU A 74 18.66 6.52 -3.47
C GLU A 74 17.70 7.12 -4.50
N SER A 75 16.42 6.77 -4.36
CA SER A 75 15.37 7.33 -5.20
C SER A 75 15.01 8.76 -4.79
N GLU A 76 14.55 9.57 -5.75
CA GLU A 76 14.02 10.91 -5.46
C GLU A 76 12.80 10.86 -4.50
N THR A 77 12.03 9.78 -4.54
CA THR A 77 10.93 9.56 -3.60
C THR A 77 11.43 9.43 -2.15
N THR A 78 12.55 8.77 -1.93
CA THR A 78 13.17 8.66 -0.60
C THR A 78 13.63 10.03 -0.10
N ARG A 79 14.23 10.82 -0.97
CA ARG A 79 14.62 12.21 -0.68
C ARG A 79 13.41 13.08 -0.33
N GLU A 80 12.33 12.96 -1.10
CA GLU A 80 11.10 13.69 -0.84
C GLU A 80 10.47 13.33 0.51
N HIS A 81 10.46 12.04 0.87
CA HIS A 81 9.99 11.60 2.19
C HIS A 81 10.86 12.19 3.32
N ARG A 82 12.19 12.21 3.16
CA ARG A 82 13.08 12.85 4.14
C ARG A 82 12.83 14.35 4.27
N LEU A 83 12.66 15.05 3.13
CA LEU A 83 12.32 16.47 3.16
C LEU A 83 10.98 16.71 3.86
N SER A 84 9.99 15.89 3.57
CA SER A 84 8.69 16.01 4.21
C SER A 84 8.78 15.81 5.72
N LEU A 85 9.52 14.80 6.17
CA LEU A 85 9.71 14.48 7.59
C LEU A 85 10.47 15.59 8.33
N ILE A 86 11.62 16.03 7.81
CA ILE A 86 12.39 17.10 8.46
C ILE A 86 11.63 18.43 8.49
N ARG A 87 10.81 18.73 7.49
CA ARG A 87 9.93 19.91 7.50
C ARG A 87 8.89 19.86 8.61
N GLU A 88 8.32 18.67 8.88
CA GLU A 88 7.38 18.50 10.00
C GLU A 88 8.07 18.68 11.34
N VAL A 89 9.28 18.15 11.49
CA VAL A 89 10.12 18.39 12.67
C VAL A 89 10.43 19.88 12.83
N CYS A 90 10.89 20.56 11.77
CA CYS A 90 11.16 22.00 11.82
C CYS A 90 9.92 22.82 12.19
N ARG A 91 8.72 22.47 11.69
CA ARG A 91 7.48 23.13 12.10
C ARG A 91 7.19 22.97 13.58
N PHE A 92 7.42 21.77 14.11
CA PHE A 92 7.25 21.50 15.53
C PHE A 92 8.26 22.29 16.38
N LEU A 93 9.53 22.25 16.03
CA LEU A 93 10.59 22.98 16.74
C LEU A 93 10.38 24.49 16.68
N ARG A 94 9.84 25.02 15.60
CA ARG A 94 9.58 26.46 15.43
C ARG A 94 8.50 26.98 16.38
N LEU A 95 7.71 26.13 17.02
CA LEU A 95 6.76 26.55 18.05
C LEU A 95 7.48 27.08 19.29
N ASP A 96 8.65 26.51 19.59
CA ASP A 96 9.46 26.85 20.76
C ASP A 96 10.66 27.79 20.40
N ASP A 97 11.15 27.75 19.16
CA ASP A 97 12.29 28.54 18.69
C ASP A 97 12.07 29.14 17.29
N ALA A 98 11.79 30.42 17.22
CA ALA A 98 11.52 31.14 15.97
C ALA A 98 12.71 31.16 14.99
N ARG A 99 13.95 30.87 15.47
CA ARG A 99 15.16 30.80 14.62
C ARG A 99 15.14 29.57 13.69
N VAL A 100 14.35 28.56 14.02
CA VAL A 100 14.22 27.35 13.21
C VAL A 100 13.56 27.68 11.86
N ILE A 101 14.29 27.45 10.79
CA ILE A 101 13.80 27.67 9.42
C ILE A 101 13.06 26.44 8.92
N VAL A 102 11.79 26.61 8.52
CA VAL A 102 11.03 25.56 7.81
C VAL A 102 11.38 25.65 6.33
N PRO A 103 12.14 24.69 5.76
CA PRO A 103 12.58 24.78 4.38
C PRO A 103 11.39 24.77 3.41
N ASP A 104 11.45 25.54 2.33
CA ASP A 104 10.44 25.46 1.29
C ASP A 104 10.53 24.10 0.57
N ARG A 105 9.38 23.54 0.23
CA ARG A 105 9.31 22.29 -0.52
C ARG A 105 9.91 22.43 -1.93
N ARG A 106 9.89 23.61 -2.50
CA ARG A 106 10.39 23.93 -3.84
C ARG A 106 11.89 24.23 -3.87
N SER A 107 12.50 24.60 -2.74
CA SER A 107 13.91 24.99 -2.68
C SER A 107 14.88 23.86 -3.04
N LEU A 108 14.47 22.61 -2.83
CA LEU A 108 15.23 21.43 -3.18
C LEU A 108 14.59 20.80 -4.43
N ARG A 109 15.09 21.10 -5.62
CA ARG A 109 14.60 20.57 -6.90
C ARG A 109 14.54 19.03 -6.93
N ILE A 110 13.59 18.46 -6.18
CA ILE A 110 13.31 17.04 -6.16
C ILE A 110 12.32 16.74 -7.29
N VAL A 111 12.83 16.17 -8.36
CA VAL A 111 11.99 15.79 -9.51
C VAL A 111 11.19 14.57 -9.14
N ARG A 112 9.89 14.73 -8.99
CA ARG A 112 8.98 13.59 -8.76
C ARG A 112 8.95 12.70 -9.99
N SER A 113 9.42 11.49 -9.86
CA SER A 113 9.08 10.45 -10.81
C SER A 113 7.57 10.23 -10.79
N LYS A 114 6.89 10.50 -11.90
CA LYS A 114 5.48 10.13 -12.07
C LYS A 114 5.42 8.61 -12.20
N PHE A 115 5.29 7.93 -11.07
CA PHE A 115 5.07 6.50 -11.08
C PHE A 115 3.70 6.20 -11.68
N VAL A 116 3.69 5.46 -12.78
CA VAL A 116 2.49 4.90 -13.39
C VAL A 116 2.37 3.44 -12.94
N PRO A 117 1.32 3.06 -12.19
CA PRO A 117 1.09 1.66 -11.85
C PRO A 117 0.92 0.81 -13.10
N ARG A 118 1.47 -0.40 -13.08
CA ARG A 118 1.19 -1.38 -14.13
C ARG A 118 -0.07 -2.18 -13.77
N VAL A 119 -1.08 -2.06 -14.61
CA VAL A 119 -2.33 -2.86 -14.51
C VAL A 119 -2.12 -4.13 -15.32
N LEU A 120 -2.47 -5.29 -14.73
CA LEU A 120 -2.50 -6.56 -15.44
C LEU A 120 -3.66 -6.57 -16.42
N SER A 121 -3.41 -6.98 -17.66
CA SER A 121 -4.47 -7.25 -18.62
C SER A 121 -5.34 -8.43 -18.16
N ARG A 122 -6.51 -8.64 -18.78
CA ARG A 122 -7.37 -9.79 -18.44
C ARG A 122 -6.68 -11.13 -18.65
N ASP A 123 -5.88 -11.22 -19.70
CA ASP A 123 -5.11 -12.43 -19.99
C ASP A 123 -3.95 -12.63 -19.02
N GLU A 124 -3.18 -11.60 -18.72
CA GLU A 124 -2.16 -11.64 -17.66
C GLU A 124 -2.78 -12.01 -16.31
N GLY A 125 -3.98 -11.50 -16.00
CA GLY A 125 -4.73 -11.83 -14.79
C GLY A 125 -5.11 -13.32 -14.71
N ARG A 126 -5.56 -13.92 -15.82
CA ARG A 126 -5.84 -15.37 -15.88
C ARG A 126 -4.58 -16.20 -15.66
N ARG A 127 -3.48 -15.88 -16.35
CA ARG A 127 -2.18 -16.56 -16.20
C ARG A 127 -1.64 -16.41 -14.77
N PHE A 128 -1.78 -15.22 -14.18
CA PHE A 128 -1.43 -14.97 -12.78
C PHE A 128 -2.22 -15.85 -11.81
N LEU A 129 -3.55 -15.92 -11.97
CA LEU A 129 -4.41 -16.76 -11.15
C LEU A 129 -4.09 -18.25 -11.31
N GLN A 130 -3.78 -18.72 -12.50
CA GLN A 130 -3.33 -20.08 -12.74
C GLN A 130 -2.00 -20.36 -12.03
N ALA A 131 -0.99 -19.55 -12.24
CA ALA A 131 0.33 -19.68 -11.64
C ALA A 131 0.30 -19.62 -10.09
N CYS A 132 -0.70 -18.97 -9.49
CA CYS A 132 -0.90 -19.05 -8.04
C CYS A 132 -1.22 -20.47 -7.54
N SER A 133 -1.78 -21.36 -8.38
CA SER A 133 -2.00 -22.77 -8.03
C SER A 133 -0.72 -23.63 -8.17
N GLU A 134 0.18 -23.18 -8.98
CA GLU A 134 1.42 -23.87 -9.37
C GLU A 134 2.64 -23.36 -8.61
N LEU A 135 2.42 -22.50 -7.61
CA LEU A 135 3.49 -21.96 -6.77
C LEU A 135 4.26 -23.12 -6.12
N SER A 136 5.56 -23.16 -6.30
CA SER A 136 6.41 -24.21 -5.74
C SER A 136 6.23 -24.34 -4.22
N PRO A 137 6.04 -25.56 -3.68
CA PRO A 137 5.85 -25.76 -2.25
C PRO A 137 7.05 -25.30 -1.41
N GLY A 138 8.25 -25.21 -2.01
CA GLY A 138 9.48 -24.98 -1.27
C GLY A 138 9.91 -26.21 -0.49
N GLN A 139 11.18 -26.27 -0.09
CA GLN A 139 11.75 -27.46 0.57
C GLN A 139 11.19 -27.74 1.98
N THR A 140 10.52 -26.76 2.61
CA THR A 140 10.22 -26.83 4.05
C THR A 140 8.72 -26.73 4.41
N SER A 141 7.79 -26.65 3.43
CA SER A 141 6.39 -26.52 3.81
C SER A 141 5.41 -26.97 2.72
N PRO A 142 4.66 -28.04 2.97
CA PRO A 142 3.65 -28.55 2.04
C PRO A 142 2.48 -27.58 1.86
N ILE A 143 2.16 -26.74 2.86
CA ILE A 143 1.02 -25.82 2.81
C ILE A 143 1.36 -24.46 2.15
N ARG A 144 2.66 -24.20 1.87
CA ARG A 144 3.10 -22.89 1.34
C ARG A 144 2.38 -22.49 0.05
N THR A 145 2.24 -23.43 -0.88
CA THR A 145 1.55 -23.21 -2.17
C THR A 145 0.11 -22.78 -1.95
N ILE A 146 -0.61 -23.51 -1.09
CA ILE A 146 -2.03 -23.25 -0.82
C ILE A 146 -2.18 -21.91 -0.13
N VAL A 147 -1.41 -21.65 0.92
CA VAL A 147 -1.54 -20.42 1.72
C VAL A 147 -1.13 -19.18 0.93
N LEU A 148 0.08 -19.16 0.34
CA LEU A 148 0.57 -17.99 -0.39
C LEU A 148 -0.12 -17.83 -1.75
N GLY A 149 -0.45 -18.93 -2.43
CA GLY A 149 -1.23 -18.88 -3.67
C GLY A 149 -2.64 -18.29 -3.44
N THR A 150 -3.31 -18.70 -2.34
CA THR A 150 -4.61 -18.12 -1.97
C THR A 150 -4.47 -16.66 -1.53
N ALA A 151 -3.42 -16.32 -0.77
CA ALA A 151 -3.13 -14.94 -0.36
C ALA A 151 -2.97 -14.00 -1.56
N LEU A 152 -2.22 -14.42 -2.59
CA LEU A 152 -2.02 -13.63 -3.81
C LEU A 152 -3.31 -13.49 -4.63
N ARG A 153 -4.16 -14.54 -4.67
CA ARG A 153 -5.49 -14.46 -5.28
C ARG A 153 -6.38 -13.44 -4.58
N VAL A 154 -6.41 -13.45 -3.25
CA VAL A 154 -7.20 -12.47 -2.47
C VAL A 154 -6.72 -11.06 -2.76
N LEU A 155 -5.40 -10.81 -2.85
CA LEU A 155 -4.88 -9.49 -3.22
C LEU A 155 -5.38 -9.03 -4.59
N TYR A 156 -5.41 -9.92 -5.58
CA TYR A 156 -5.83 -9.60 -6.94
C TYR A 156 -7.35 -9.48 -7.08
N LEU A 157 -8.12 -10.41 -6.49
CA LEU A 157 -9.57 -10.51 -6.66
C LEU A 157 -10.38 -9.59 -5.72
N VAL A 158 -9.80 -9.20 -4.57
CA VAL A 158 -10.44 -8.34 -3.57
C VAL A 158 -9.79 -6.96 -3.47
N GLY A 159 -8.58 -6.80 -4.01
CA GLY A 159 -7.88 -5.52 -4.01
C GLY A 159 -7.40 -5.04 -2.65
N LEU A 160 -7.11 -5.94 -1.70
CA LEU A 160 -6.59 -5.59 -0.38
C LEU A 160 -5.19 -4.98 -0.45
N ARG A 161 -4.83 -4.16 0.55
CA ARG A 161 -3.42 -3.85 0.79
C ARG A 161 -2.70 -5.08 1.35
N ALA A 162 -1.44 -5.30 0.96
CA ALA A 162 -0.68 -6.46 1.45
C ALA A 162 -0.61 -6.52 2.99
N GLY A 163 -0.49 -5.37 3.66
CA GLY A 163 -0.52 -5.32 5.12
C GLY A 163 -1.90 -5.61 5.73
N GLU A 164 -3.00 -5.31 5.05
CA GLU A 164 -4.35 -5.70 5.47
C GLU A 164 -4.51 -7.21 5.38
N LEU A 165 -4.15 -7.79 4.22
CA LEU A 165 -4.19 -9.23 4.00
C LEU A 165 -3.41 -10.01 5.06
N LEU A 166 -2.16 -9.62 5.32
CA LEU A 166 -1.29 -10.33 6.26
C LEU A 166 -1.78 -10.26 7.70
N ARG A 167 -2.54 -9.23 8.07
CA ARG A 167 -3.13 -9.09 9.42
C ARG A 167 -4.45 -9.80 9.61
N LEU A 168 -5.06 -10.38 8.56
CA LEU A 168 -6.29 -11.15 8.70
C LEU A 168 -6.09 -12.31 9.67
N THR A 169 -7.00 -12.43 10.62
CA THR A 169 -7.09 -13.57 11.53
C THR A 169 -8.21 -14.53 11.09
N GLN A 170 -8.30 -15.69 11.71
CA GLN A 170 -9.39 -16.64 11.46
C GLN A 170 -10.77 -16.00 11.72
N ALA A 171 -10.88 -15.16 12.76
CA ALA A 171 -12.10 -14.44 13.09
C ALA A 171 -12.49 -13.34 12.07
N ASP A 172 -11.55 -12.88 11.26
CA ASP A 172 -11.82 -11.86 10.25
C ASP A 172 -12.35 -12.42 8.93
N VAL A 173 -12.34 -13.76 8.77
CA VAL A 173 -12.77 -14.45 7.55
C VAL A 173 -14.00 -15.29 7.85
N ASP A 174 -15.17 -14.74 7.64
CA ASP A 174 -16.44 -15.42 7.77
C ASP A 174 -16.78 -16.12 6.43
N LEU A 175 -16.57 -17.43 6.39
CA LEU A 175 -16.79 -18.24 5.18
C LEU A 175 -18.24 -18.66 5.00
N ASP A 176 -19.07 -18.53 6.03
CA ASP A 176 -20.50 -18.87 5.99
C ASP A 176 -21.29 -17.65 5.54
N ALA A 177 -21.03 -16.48 6.10
CA ALA A 177 -21.57 -15.20 5.59
C ALA A 177 -20.88 -14.75 4.28
N GLY A 178 -19.76 -15.34 3.86
CA GLY A 178 -19.02 -14.97 2.67
C GLY A 178 -18.41 -13.57 2.75
N THR A 179 -17.84 -13.20 3.90
CA THR A 179 -17.32 -11.85 4.13
C THR A 179 -15.91 -11.81 4.72
N LEU A 180 -15.20 -10.72 4.45
CA LEU A 180 -13.92 -10.36 5.07
C LEU A 180 -14.11 -9.10 5.92
N HIS A 181 -13.70 -9.16 7.17
CA HIS A 181 -13.67 -8.04 8.09
C HIS A 181 -12.28 -7.41 8.10
N ILE A 182 -12.13 -6.24 7.50
CA ILE A 182 -10.86 -5.51 7.49
C ILE A 182 -10.86 -4.52 8.63
N ARG A 183 -10.13 -4.86 9.71
CA ARG A 183 -10.05 -4.05 10.94
C ARG A 183 -8.82 -3.16 10.96
N HIS A 184 -8.87 -2.09 11.76
CA HIS A 184 -7.73 -1.23 12.09
C HIS A 184 -6.93 -0.76 10.89
N THR A 185 -7.61 -0.19 9.89
CA THR A 185 -6.96 0.47 8.77
C THR A 185 -6.41 1.85 9.20
N LYS A 186 -5.80 2.59 8.29
CA LYS A 186 -5.38 3.96 8.55
C LYS A 186 -6.58 4.78 9.04
N PHE A 187 -6.45 5.45 10.20
CA PHE A 187 -7.52 6.18 10.92
C PHE A 187 -8.58 5.28 11.58
N ASP A 188 -8.20 4.07 11.99
CA ASP A 188 -9.02 3.09 12.71
C ASP A 188 -10.38 2.76 12.05
N LYS A 189 -10.47 2.95 10.74
CA LYS A 189 -11.67 2.59 9.97
C LYS A 189 -11.68 1.09 9.70
N SER A 190 -12.82 0.46 9.99
CA SER A 190 -13.08 -0.94 9.63
C SER A 190 -14.06 -1.00 8.45
N ARG A 191 -14.00 -2.08 7.69
CA ARG A 191 -14.94 -2.34 6.60
C ARG A 191 -15.16 -3.83 6.40
N VAL A 192 -16.34 -4.19 5.94
CA VAL A 192 -16.71 -5.56 5.56
C VAL A 192 -16.74 -5.65 4.05
N LEU A 193 -16.12 -6.68 3.48
CA LEU A 193 -16.02 -6.89 2.05
C LEU A 193 -16.67 -8.24 1.69
N PRO A 194 -17.59 -8.28 0.71
CA PRO A 194 -18.15 -9.53 0.24
C PRO A 194 -17.14 -10.34 -0.57
N LEU A 195 -17.25 -11.66 -0.51
CA LEU A 195 -16.44 -12.61 -1.24
C LEU A 195 -17.25 -13.30 -2.34
N ALA A 196 -16.63 -13.52 -3.49
CA ALA A 196 -17.23 -14.36 -4.53
C ALA A 196 -17.23 -15.84 -4.12
N PRO A 197 -18.23 -16.64 -4.54
CA PRO A 197 -18.36 -18.06 -4.16
C PRO A 197 -17.10 -18.90 -4.42
N ASP A 198 -16.46 -18.73 -5.58
CA ASP A 198 -15.23 -19.43 -5.92
C ASP A 198 -14.06 -19.11 -4.97
N LEU A 199 -14.00 -17.85 -4.52
CA LEU A 199 -12.97 -17.43 -3.57
C LEU A 199 -13.26 -17.97 -2.16
N ILE A 200 -14.54 -18.06 -1.75
CA ILE A 200 -14.97 -18.70 -0.50
C ILE A 200 -14.51 -20.17 -0.49
N THR A 201 -14.77 -20.89 -1.58
CA THR A 201 -14.35 -22.30 -1.72
C THR A 201 -12.83 -22.46 -1.55
N ARG A 202 -12.06 -21.58 -2.17
CA ARG A 202 -10.58 -21.60 -2.04
C ARG A 202 -10.10 -21.23 -0.64
N LEU A 203 -10.74 -20.26 0.00
CA LEU A 203 -10.43 -19.86 1.37
C LEU A 203 -10.79 -20.98 2.36
N ARG A 204 -11.93 -21.66 2.15
CA ARG A 204 -12.33 -22.84 2.93
C ARG A 204 -11.31 -23.97 2.79
N HIS A 205 -10.87 -24.27 1.58
CA HIS A 205 -9.80 -25.25 1.36
C HIS A 205 -8.49 -24.83 2.04
N CYS A 206 -8.10 -23.56 1.94
CA CYS A 206 -6.91 -23.04 2.63
C CYS A 206 -7.00 -23.21 4.15
N ARG A 207 -8.15 -22.89 4.76
CA ARG A 207 -8.42 -23.09 6.20
C ARG A 207 -8.31 -24.55 6.60
N THR A 208 -8.97 -25.45 5.86
CA THR A 208 -8.93 -26.89 6.13
C THR A 208 -7.50 -27.42 6.10
N ARG A 209 -6.73 -27.10 5.04
CA ARG A 209 -5.32 -27.55 4.94
C ARG A 209 -4.43 -26.96 6.03
N THR A 210 -4.75 -25.75 6.50
CA THR A 210 -4.03 -25.14 7.64
C THR A 210 -4.35 -25.87 8.94
N ILE A 211 -5.62 -26.24 9.19
CA ILE A 211 -6.04 -26.98 10.37
C ILE A 211 -5.43 -28.39 10.36
N GLU A 212 -5.45 -29.08 9.22
CA GLU A 212 -4.81 -30.41 9.07
C GLU A 212 -3.31 -30.37 9.40
N HIS A 213 -2.64 -29.27 9.05
CA HIS A 213 -1.19 -29.13 9.28
C HIS A 213 -0.83 -28.75 10.71
N PHE A 214 -1.62 -27.91 11.39
CA PHE A 214 -1.31 -27.38 12.72
C PHE A 214 -2.19 -27.94 13.85
N GLY A 215 -3.19 -28.74 13.52
CA GLY A 215 -4.16 -29.33 14.45
C GLY A 215 -5.34 -28.44 14.78
N THR A 216 -5.10 -27.20 15.19
CA THR A 216 -6.16 -26.23 15.55
C THR A 216 -5.86 -24.83 15.06
N CYS A 217 -6.91 -24.04 14.84
CA CYS A 217 -6.83 -22.61 14.55
C CYS A 217 -7.78 -21.85 15.48
N VAL A 218 -7.23 -21.13 16.45
CA VAL A 218 -8.02 -20.24 17.31
C VAL A 218 -8.39 -18.94 16.55
N PRO A 219 -9.44 -18.21 16.97
CA PRO A 219 -9.91 -17.02 16.24
C PRO A 219 -8.83 -15.96 15.98
N GLN A 220 -7.86 -15.83 16.89
CA GLN A 220 -6.75 -14.85 16.80
C GLN A 220 -5.59 -15.32 15.93
N THR A 221 -5.55 -16.60 15.54
CA THR A 221 -4.51 -17.12 14.64
C THR A 221 -4.54 -16.37 13.30
N PRO A 222 -3.39 -16.00 12.73
CA PRO A 222 -3.36 -15.42 11.39
C PRO A 222 -4.03 -16.35 10.37
N PHE A 223 -4.84 -15.82 9.46
CA PHE A 223 -5.48 -16.65 8.43
C PHE A 223 -4.44 -17.21 7.45
N PHE A 224 -3.49 -16.37 7.03
CA PHE A 224 -2.39 -16.78 6.16
C PHE A 224 -1.14 -17.07 7.01
N VAL A 225 -1.02 -18.33 7.43
CA VAL A 225 -0.02 -18.80 8.37
C VAL A 225 1.25 -19.25 7.67
N SER A 226 2.40 -18.84 8.17
CA SER A 226 3.71 -19.35 7.75
C SER A 226 3.96 -20.77 8.32
N PRO A 227 4.95 -21.54 7.79
CA PRO A 227 5.29 -22.86 8.31
C PRO A 227 5.65 -22.90 9.81
N ARG A 228 5.92 -21.76 10.41
CA ARG A 228 6.22 -21.61 11.85
C ARG A 228 4.99 -21.24 12.70
N GLY A 229 3.77 -21.36 12.16
CA GLY A 229 2.54 -20.98 12.87
C GLY A 229 2.35 -19.47 13.08
N ARG A 230 3.13 -18.61 12.41
CA ARG A 230 3.08 -17.16 12.56
C ARG A 230 2.62 -16.47 11.27
N GLN A 231 2.26 -15.20 11.37
CA GLN A 231 1.98 -14.36 10.21
C GLN A 231 3.17 -14.38 9.23
N TYR A 232 2.87 -14.48 7.93
CA TYR A 232 3.90 -14.31 6.89
C TYR A 232 4.49 -12.90 6.90
N SER A 233 5.79 -12.81 6.63
CA SER A 233 6.42 -11.51 6.39
C SER A 233 6.05 -10.96 5.01
N ILE A 234 6.08 -9.63 4.88
CA ILE A 234 5.89 -8.96 3.58
C ILE A 234 6.97 -9.37 2.56
N VAL A 235 8.17 -9.73 3.04
CA VAL A 235 9.28 -10.20 2.20
C VAL A 235 8.95 -11.55 1.60
N ALA A 236 8.43 -12.49 2.40
CA ALA A 236 8.03 -13.83 1.93
C ALA A 236 6.86 -13.74 0.92
N LEU A 237 5.85 -12.90 1.19
CA LEU A 237 4.75 -12.67 0.27
C LEU A 237 5.23 -12.05 -1.06
N ARG A 238 6.18 -11.10 -1.01
CA ARG A 238 6.78 -10.48 -2.20
C ARG A 238 7.62 -11.50 -3.00
N SER A 239 8.35 -12.37 -2.32
CA SER A 239 9.11 -13.45 -2.97
C SER A 239 8.18 -14.40 -3.73
N ALA A 240 7.08 -14.85 -3.11
CA ALA A 240 6.06 -15.69 -3.75
C ALA A 240 5.42 -14.97 -4.95
N PHE A 241 5.09 -13.69 -4.80
CA PHE A 241 4.54 -12.86 -5.87
C PHE A 241 5.47 -12.81 -7.10
N HIS A 242 6.77 -12.59 -6.89
CA HIS A 242 7.72 -12.59 -8.01
C HIS A 242 7.90 -13.98 -8.63
N GLN A 243 7.76 -15.04 -7.86
CA GLN A 243 7.78 -16.41 -8.37
C GLN A 243 6.55 -16.65 -9.27
N VAL A 244 5.35 -16.28 -8.83
CA VAL A 244 4.11 -16.37 -9.60
C VAL A 244 4.19 -15.55 -10.90
N LEU A 245 4.72 -14.32 -10.87
CA LEU A 245 4.89 -13.51 -12.07
C LEU A 245 5.79 -14.20 -13.10
N ARG A 246 6.90 -14.81 -12.67
CA ARG A 246 7.79 -15.56 -13.58
C ARG A 246 7.09 -16.77 -14.19
N SER A 247 6.41 -17.58 -13.37
CA SER A 247 5.66 -18.75 -13.85
C SER A 247 4.52 -18.37 -14.80
N ALA A 248 3.89 -17.22 -14.58
CA ALA A 248 2.83 -16.70 -15.44
C ALA A 248 3.37 -16.07 -16.75
N GLY A 249 4.69 -16.00 -16.96
CA GLY A 249 5.28 -15.31 -18.10
C GLY A 249 4.92 -13.81 -18.15
N ILE A 250 4.76 -13.19 -16.97
CA ILE A 250 4.48 -11.76 -16.87
C ILE A 250 5.81 -11.03 -16.72
N GLU A 251 6.32 -10.55 -17.83
CA GLU A 251 7.66 -9.99 -17.90
C GLU A 251 7.77 -8.61 -17.26
N ARG A 252 8.98 -8.34 -16.81
CA ARG A 252 9.41 -6.98 -16.43
C ARG A 252 9.75 -6.23 -17.73
N THR A 253 9.00 -5.19 -18.03
CA THR A 253 9.45 -4.27 -19.09
C THR A 253 10.51 -3.32 -18.54
N SER A 254 11.36 -2.78 -19.42
CA SER A 254 12.43 -1.83 -19.07
C SER A 254 11.92 -0.61 -18.29
N HIS A 255 10.64 -0.27 -18.46
CA HIS A 255 10.02 0.92 -17.85
C HIS A 255 9.00 0.64 -16.75
N SER A 256 8.61 -0.62 -16.49
CA SER A 256 7.59 -0.91 -15.48
C SER A 256 7.80 -2.24 -14.74
N ARG A 257 8.16 -2.10 -13.47
CA ARG A 257 8.25 -3.23 -12.54
C ARG A 257 6.92 -3.38 -11.81
N ILE A 258 6.23 -4.52 -12.00
CA ILE A 258 5.02 -4.84 -11.26
C ILE A 258 5.33 -5.01 -9.77
N ARG A 259 4.53 -4.42 -8.91
CA ARG A 259 4.63 -4.50 -7.44
C ARG A 259 3.37 -5.16 -6.86
N LEU A 260 3.45 -5.67 -5.65
CA LEU A 260 2.27 -6.21 -4.94
C LEU A 260 1.08 -5.24 -4.92
N HIS A 261 1.35 -3.94 -4.80
CA HIS A 261 0.30 -2.93 -4.78
C HIS A 261 -0.39 -2.75 -6.14
N ASP A 262 0.29 -3.11 -7.22
CA ASP A 262 -0.28 -3.03 -8.57
C ASP A 262 -1.37 -4.09 -8.81
N LEU A 263 -1.43 -5.16 -8.00
CA LEU A 263 -2.59 -6.08 -7.97
C LEU A 263 -3.87 -5.35 -7.56
N ARG A 264 -3.78 -4.46 -6.58
CA ARG A 264 -4.92 -3.63 -6.17
C ARG A 264 -5.28 -2.58 -7.23
N HIS A 265 -4.30 -2.03 -7.91
CA HIS A 265 -4.55 -1.14 -9.07
C HIS A 265 -5.26 -1.91 -10.18
N SER A 266 -4.81 -3.14 -10.48
CA SER A 266 -5.46 -4.03 -11.47
C SER A 266 -6.90 -4.34 -11.08
N PHE A 267 -7.18 -4.71 -9.82
CA PHE A 267 -8.54 -4.91 -9.33
C PHE A 267 -9.42 -3.70 -9.57
N ALA A 268 -8.97 -2.51 -9.14
CA ALA A 268 -9.75 -1.28 -9.25
C ALA A 268 -10.05 -0.93 -10.70
N THR A 269 -9.03 -1.00 -11.57
CA THR A 269 -9.18 -0.68 -13.00
C THR A 269 -10.06 -1.69 -13.73
N LEU A 270 -9.87 -2.99 -13.49
CA LEU A 270 -10.71 -4.02 -14.08
C LEU A 270 -12.17 -3.90 -13.62
N ARG A 271 -12.41 -3.51 -12.37
CA ARG A 271 -13.77 -3.26 -11.87
C ARG A 271 -14.43 -2.07 -12.58
N LEU A 272 -13.67 -1.00 -12.77
CA LEU A 272 -14.16 0.17 -13.53
C LEU A 272 -14.46 -0.19 -14.99
N LEU A 273 -13.57 -0.96 -15.63
CA LEU A 273 -13.75 -1.42 -17.00
C LEU A 273 -15.01 -2.29 -17.12
N LEU A 274 -15.23 -3.24 -16.21
CA LEU A 274 -16.45 -4.05 -16.18
C LEU A 274 -17.71 -3.21 -16.01
N TRP A 275 -17.70 -2.19 -15.16
CA TRP A 275 -18.82 -1.28 -15.01
C TRP A 275 -19.05 -0.43 -16.26
N CYS A 276 -17.98 -0.02 -16.92
CA CYS A 276 -18.09 0.60 -18.25
C CYS A 276 -18.77 -0.35 -19.23
N GLU A 277 -18.34 -1.58 -19.37
CA GLU A 277 -18.93 -2.57 -20.29
C GLU A 277 -20.40 -2.87 -19.99
N GLN A 278 -20.81 -2.75 -18.73
CA GLN A 278 -22.20 -2.94 -18.26
C GLN A 278 -23.08 -1.69 -18.32
N ASP A 279 -22.61 -0.61 -18.92
CA ASP A 279 -23.31 0.67 -18.96
C ASP A 279 -23.68 1.29 -17.60
N ALA A 280 -22.90 0.95 -16.56
CA ALA A 280 -23.13 1.50 -15.23
C ALA A 280 -22.69 2.96 -15.12
N ASP A 281 -23.40 3.74 -14.31
CA ASP A 281 -23.01 5.11 -13.96
C ASP A 281 -21.72 5.11 -13.12
N LEU A 282 -20.61 5.45 -13.75
CA LEU A 282 -19.31 5.54 -13.08
C LEU A 282 -19.27 6.63 -12.00
N GLY A 283 -20.06 7.70 -12.16
CA GLY A 283 -20.16 8.77 -11.17
C GLY A 283 -20.68 8.22 -9.84
N ALA A 284 -21.74 7.43 -9.87
CA ALA A 284 -22.33 6.76 -8.72
C ALA A 284 -21.45 5.60 -8.20
N LYS A 285 -20.71 4.89 -9.07
CA LYS A 285 -19.90 3.72 -8.68
C LYS A 285 -18.53 4.08 -8.09
N LEU A 286 -17.92 5.19 -8.47
CA LEU A 286 -16.60 5.61 -7.95
C LEU A 286 -16.55 5.81 -6.43
N PRO A 287 -17.53 6.46 -5.77
CA PRO A 287 -17.57 6.56 -4.30
C PRO A 287 -17.67 5.19 -3.63
N LEU A 288 -18.43 4.26 -4.20
CA LEU A 288 -18.55 2.90 -3.69
C LEU A 288 -17.20 2.16 -3.78
N LEU A 289 -16.49 2.28 -4.91
CA LEU A 289 -15.16 1.71 -5.06
C LEU A 289 -14.15 2.35 -4.07
N ALA A 290 -14.22 3.66 -3.85
CA ALA A 290 -13.39 4.36 -2.88
C ALA A 290 -13.61 3.81 -1.46
N THR A 291 -14.85 3.64 -1.05
CA THR A 291 -15.26 3.07 0.25
C THR A 291 -14.80 1.61 0.36
N TYR A 292 -15.08 0.79 -0.66
CA TYR A 292 -14.63 -0.60 -0.72
C TYR A 292 -13.12 -0.74 -0.56
N LEU A 293 -12.36 0.08 -1.25
CA LEU A 293 -10.91 0.10 -1.15
C LEU A 293 -10.40 0.74 0.15
N GLY A 294 -11.21 1.46 0.92
CA GLY A 294 -10.80 2.20 2.11
C GLY A 294 -9.87 3.37 1.76
N HIS A 295 -10.25 4.17 0.78
CA HIS A 295 -9.60 5.44 0.45
C HIS A 295 -10.15 6.56 1.33
N VAL A 296 -9.27 7.43 1.81
CA VAL A 296 -9.66 8.58 2.64
C VAL A 296 -10.30 9.71 1.79
N GLY A 297 -10.03 9.70 0.47
CA GLY A 297 -10.56 10.72 -0.45
C GLY A 297 -10.71 10.19 -1.88
N LEU A 298 -11.65 10.77 -2.62
CA LEU A 298 -11.98 10.43 -4.01
C LEU A 298 -10.79 10.60 -4.97
N ALA A 299 -9.91 11.57 -4.73
CA ALA A 299 -8.72 11.80 -5.56
C ALA A 299 -7.83 10.56 -5.72
N SER A 300 -7.78 9.68 -4.70
CA SER A 300 -7.06 8.41 -4.78
C SER A 300 -7.72 7.42 -5.75
N SER A 301 -9.04 7.49 -5.91
CA SER A 301 -9.81 6.63 -6.83
C SER A 301 -9.88 7.22 -8.24
N GLN A 302 -9.92 8.54 -8.38
CA GLN A 302 -9.91 9.21 -9.69
C GLN A 302 -8.63 8.89 -10.49
N ARG A 303 -7.52 8.59 -9.81
CA ARG A 303 -6.28 8.17 -10.46
C ARG A 303 -6.47 6.91 -11.32
N TYR A 304 -7.40 6.03 -10.98
CA TYR A 304 -7.67 4.81 -11.75
C TYR A 304 -8.30 5.09 -13.11
N LEU A 305 -9.05 6.18 -13.25
CA LEU A 305 -9.64 6.60 -14.53
C LEU A 305 -8.56 7.00 -15.56
N GLN A 306 -7.38 7.37 -15.09
CA GLN A 306 -6.27 7.85 -15.94
C GLN A 306 -5.25 6.75 -16.29
N LEU A 307 -5.42 5.51 -15.79
CA LEU A 307 -4.33 4.53 -15.76
C LEU A 307 -4.30 3.52 -16.91
N THR A 308 -5.36 3.41 -17.73
CA THR A 308 -5.33 2.42 -18.82
C THR A 308 -5.85 2.97 -20.14
N PRO A 309 -5.14 2.69 -21.25
CA PRO A 309 -5.62 2.97 -22.60
C PRO A 309 -6.97 2.30 -22.89
N ASP A 310 -7.17 1.06 -22.39
CA ASP A 310 -8.41 0.30 -22.58
C ASP A 310 -9.62 0.99 -21.95
N LEU A 311 -9.48 1.50 -20.72
CA LEU A 311 -10.54 2.26 -20.07
C LEU A 311 -10.82 3.58 -20.79
N MET A 312 -9.77 4.27 -21.25
CA MET A 312 -9.93 5.49 -22.05
C MET A 312 -10.56 5.20 -23.41
N GLY A 313 -10.15 4.11 -24.07
CA GLY A 313 -10.77 3.65 -25.32
C GLY A 313 -12.26 3.35 -25.16
N GLU A 314 -12.65 2.67 -24.08
CA GLU A 314 -14.04 2.35 -23.78
C GLU A 314 -14.87 3.61 -23.47
N ILE A 315 -14.32 4.53 -22.67
CA ILE A 315 -14.97 5.84 -22.39
C ILE A 315 -15.13 6.63 -23.68
N THR A 316 -14.11 6.68 -24.54
CA THR A 316 -14.16 7.39 -25.82
C THR A 316 -15.20 6.78 -26.76
N ARG A 317 -15.24 5.45 -26.89
CA ARG A 317 -16.24 4.75 -27.70
C ARG A 317 -17.67 5.08 -27.28
N ARG A 318 -17.93 5.10 -25.97
CA ARG A 318 -19.24 5.48 -25.41
C ARG A 318 -19.60 6.92 -25.64
N HIS A 319 -18.62 7.80 -25.45
CA HIS A 319 -18.81 9.23 -25.73
C HIS A 319 -19.18 9.43 -27.20
N GLN A 320 -18.48 8.75 -28.13
CA GLN A 320 -18.82 8.78 -29.53
C GLN A 320 -20.22 8.20 -29.83
N ALA A 321 -20.56 7.04 -29.21
CA ALA A 321 -21.89 6.45 -29.40
C ALA A 321 -23.02 7.33 -28.86
N ARG A 322 -22.80 8.07 -27.78
CA ARG A 322 -23.83 8.89 -27.13
C ARG A 322 -23.91 10.32 -27.68
N PHE A 323 -22.77 10.86 -28.12
CA PHE A 323 -22.64 12.27 -28.53
C PHE A 323 -22.05 12.45 -29.95
N GLY A 324 -21.67 11.38 -30.63
CA GLY A 324 -21.01 11.45 -31.94
C GLY A 324 -21.88 12.13 -33.01
N TYR A 325 -23.19 12.09 -32.89
CA TYR A 325 -24.13 12.80 -33.78
C TYR A 325 -23.99 14.32 -33.70
N LEU A 326 -23.64 14.86 -32.50
CA LEU A 326 -23.42 16.30 -32.31
C LEU A 326 -22.17 16.82 -33.05
N ILE A 327 -21.20 15.95 -33.32
CA ILE A 327 -19.98 16.29 -34.05
C ILE A 327 -20.22 16.27 -35.56
N GLN A 328 -21.14 15.43 -36.04
CA GLN A 328 -21.48 15.32 -37.50
C GLN A 328 -22.36 16.46 -37.99
N GLU A 329 -23.17 17.06 -37.13
CA GLU A 329 -24.02 18.21 -37.51
C GLU A 329 -23.28 19.54 -37.61
N GLY A 330 -22.10 19.67 -36.96
CA GLY A 330 -21.25 20.87 -36.99
C GLY A 330 -20.41 21.04 -38.27
N GLY A 331 -20.42 20.06 -39.19
CA GLY A 331 -19.61 20.04 -40.42
C GLY A 331 -20.35 20.42 -41.73
N ARG A 332 -21.61 20.91 -41.66
CA ARG A 332 -22.34 21.44 -42.79
C ARG A 332 -22.79 22.86 -42.51
N GLY A 333 -21.88 23.79 -42.67
CA GLY A 333 -22.09 25.23 -42.66
C GLY A 333 -20.99 25.86 -43.49
#